data_ab6b6b295cb4a145260a837f936b7358
#
_entry.id   ab6b6b295cb4a145260a837f936b7358
#
_cell.length_a   1.000
_cell.length_b   1.000
_cell.length_c   1.000
_cell.angle_alpha   90.00
_cell.angle_beta   90.00
_cell.angle_gamma   90.00
#
_symmetry.space_group_name_H-M   'P 1'
#
loop_
_entity.id
_entity.type
_entity.pdbx_description
1 polymer ?
#
loop_
_entity_poly.entity_id
_entity_poly.type
_entity_poly.pdbx_seq_one_letter_code
_entity_poly.pdbx_strand_id
1 'polypeptide(L)'
;MKKLVLTMVAFMAMTTASYAQYNDVFNKILSSQSVSRYSYNAPPSRTVNSTNLNTINVNGYYRNSGTYVESHVRTVPNNTNWDNFSTKGNRNPFTGSTGYRAKDYSRDAYNYGAGRTIHTGVRGGQYYNNNNGNRTYVVKRNLW
;
A
#
# COMPACT_ATOMS: atom_id res chain seq x y z
N MET A 1 -41.63 0.52 55.34
CA MET A 1 -41.80 0.23 53.91
C MET A 1 -41.75 1.50 53.04
N LYS A 2 -42.48 2.58 53.34
CA LYS A 2 -42.48 3.81 52.50
C LYS A 2 -41.10 4.48 52.35
N LYS A 3 -40.21 4.46 53.35
CA LYS A 3 -38.87 5.05 53.26
C LYS A 3 -37.92 4.26 52.35
N LEU A 4 -38.06 2.95 52.29
CA LEU A 4 -37.22 2.08 51.45
C LEU A 4 -37.55 2.25 49.94
N VAL A 5 -38.84 2.42 49.63
CA VAL A 5 -39.28 2.66 48.24
C VAL A 5 -38.82 4.04 47.77
N LEU A 6 -38.85 5.06 48.63
CA LEU A 6 -38.40 6.41 48.27
C LEU A 6 -36.88 6.47 47.98
N THR A 7 -36.09 5.71 48.74
CA THR A 7 -34.63 5.62 48.46
C THR A 7 -34.30 4.85 47.21
N MET A 8 -35.05 3.79 46.86
CA MET A 8 -34.87 3.08 45.61
C MET A 8 -35.24 3.94 44.37
N VAL A 9 -36.33 4.71 44.48
CA VAL A 9 -36.73 5.62 43.38
C VAL A 9 -35.72 6.75 43.21
N ALA A 10 -35.16 7.30 44.28
CA ALA A 10 -34.10 8.30 44.20
C ALA A 10 -32.78 7.73 43.59
N PHE A 11 -32.45 6.49 43.91
CA PHE A 11 -31.27 5.82 43.35
C PHE A 11 -31.43 5.53 41.85
N MET A 12 -32.62 5.09 41.42
CA MET A 12 -32.94 4.92 39.97
C MET A 12 -32.91 6.26 39.23
N ALA A 13 -33.40 7.34 39.81
CA ALA A 13 -33.38 8.66 39.19
C ALA A 13 -31.94 9.19 39.04
N MET A 14 -31.04 8.92 39.99
CA MET A 14 -29.62 9.29 39.88
C MET A 14 -28.88 8.49 38.80
N THR A 15 -29.19 7.20 38.64
CA THR A 15 -28.57 6.38 37.61
C THR A 15 -29.01 6.77 36.19
N THR A 16 -30.27 7.11 36.00
CA THR A 16 -30.79 7.58 34.70
C THR A 16 -30.24 8.97 34.35
N ALA A 17 -30.11 9.87 35.30
CA ALA A 17 -29.52 11.20 35.10
C ALA A 17 -28.02 11.08 34.70
N SER A 18 -27.28 10.19 35.34
CA SER A 18 -25.88 9.92 34.99
C SER A 18 -25.72 9.33 33.61
N TYR A 19 -26.66 8.46 33.20
CA TYR A 19 -26.65 7.86 31.86
C TYR A 19 -27.00 8.90 30.78
N ALA A 20 -27.94 9.81 31.04
CA ALA A 20 -28.28 10.90 30.16
C ALA A 20 -27.09 11.87 29.96
N GLN A 21 -26.44 12.27 31.06
CA GLN A 21 -25.21 13.11 30.99
C GLN A 21 -24.08 12.42 30.21
N TYR A 22 -23.87 11.14 30.42
CA TYR A 22 -22.85 10.38 29.68
C TYR A 22 -23.12 10.38 28.19
N ASN A 23 -24.36 10.11 27.77
CA ASN A 23 -24.76 10.12 26.36
C ASN A 23 -24.68 11.53 25.76
N ASP A 24 -24.97 12.57 26.49
CA ASP A 24 -24.85 13.97 26.04
C ASP A 24 -23.40 14.36 25.81
N VAL A 25 -22.49 14.00 26.73
CA VAL A 25 -21.07 14.24 26.62
C VAL A 25 -20.49 13.42 25.45
N PHE A 26 -20.90 12.17 25.34
CA PHE A 26 -20.47 11.29 24.25
C PHE A 26 -20.92 11.80 22.87
N ASN A 27 -22.19 12.21 22.74
CA ASN A 27 -22.72 12.79 21.50
C ASN A 27 -22.09 14.16 21.21
N LYS A 28 -21.75 14.93 22.19
CA LYS A 28 -21.04 16.21 22.04
C LYS A 28 -19.59 16.01 21.61
N ILE A 29 -18.93 14.96 22.09
CA ILE A 29 -17.61 14.55 21.61
C ILE A 29 -17.69 14.05 20.17
N LEU A 30 -18.68 13.21 19.85
CA LEU A 30 -18.92 12.73 18.48
C LEU A 30 -19.27 13.88 17.51
N SER A 31 -20.07 14.85 17.94
CA SER A 31 -20.43 16.00 17.10
C SER A 31 -19.33 17.06 17.03
N SER A 32 -18.48 17.19 18.06
CA SER A 32 -17.28 18.04 18.03
C SER A 32 -16.15 17.41 17.23
N GLN A 33 -16.18 16.10 17.01
CA GLN A 33 -15.44 15.39 15.99
C GLN A 33 -16.15 15.45 14.62
N SER A 34 -17.10 16.37 14.40
CA SER A 34 -17.29 16.88 13.06
C SER A 34 -15.92 17.43 12.67
N VAL A 35 -15.12 16.52 12.17
CA VAL A 35 -13.89 16.75 11.47
C VAL A 35 -14.09 18.06 10.78
N SER A 36 -13.44 19.12 11.26
CA SER A 36 -13.19 20.28 10.47
C SER A 36 -12.91 19.71 9.09
N ARG A 37 -13.84 19.86 8.18
CA ARG A 37 -13.55 19.69 6.77
C ARG A 37 -12.58 20.82 6.44
N TYR A 38 -11.36 20.68 6.92
CA TYR A 38 -10.27 21.15 6.15
C TYR A 38 -10.52 20.51 4.79
N SER A 39 -11.03 21.30 3.89
CA SER A 39 -10.84 21.08 2.48
C SER A 39 -9.32 21.13 2.32
N TYR A 40 -8.67 20.06 2.75
CA TYR A 40 -7.48 19.65 2.10
C TYR A 40 -7.98 19.48 0.67
N ASN A 41 -7.49 20.31 -0.24
CA ASN A 41 -7.28 19.86 -1.59
C ASN A 41 -6.45 18.61 -1.41
N ALA A 42 -7.12 17.50 -1.08
CA ALA A 42 -6.52 16.22 -0.98
C ALA A 42 -5.81 16.07 -2.31
N PRO A 43 -4.48 15.93 -2.33
CA PRO A 43 -3.82 15.60 -3.58
C PRO A 43 -4.62 14.45 -4.14
N PRO A 44 -5.00 14.47 -5.45
CA PRO A 44 -5.99 13.59 -6.03
C PRO A 44 -5.80 12.22 -5.42
N SER A 45 -6.84 11.69 -4.83
CA SER A 45 -6.87 10.50 -4.00
C SER A 45 -5.77 9.60 -4.50
N ARG A 46 -4.69 9.45 -3.72
CA ARG A 46 -3.71 8.41 -3.99
C ARG A 46 -4.57 7.18 -4.08
N THR A 47 -4.87 6.78 -5.30
CA THR A 47 -5.38 5.44 -5.55
C THR A 47 -4.45 4.58 -4.73
N VAL A 48 -4.96 4.04 -3.64
CA VAL A 48 -4.23 3.06 -2.85
C VAL A 48 -3.91 2.02 -3.90
N ASN A 49 -2.67 2.05 -4.40
CA ASN A 49 -2.26 1.09 -5.41
C ASN A 49 -2.41 -0.25 -4.73
N SER A 50 -3.54 -0.89 -4.97
CA SER A 50 -3.80 -2.18 -4.39
C SER A 50 -2.75 -3.11 -4.94
N THR A 51 -1.88 -3.55 -4.06
CA THR A 51 -0.88 -4.56 -4.40
C THR A 51 -1.61 -5.78 -4.94
N ASN A 52 -1.19 -6.29 -6.07
CA ASN A 52 -1.80 -7.47 -6.67
C ASN A 52 -1.55 -8.69 -5.77
N LEU A 53 -2.61 -9.24 -5.23
CA LEU A 53 -2.55 -10.43 -4.34
C LEU A 53 -2.54 -11.75 -5.14
N ASN A 54 -2.74 -11.72 -6.45
CA ASN A 54 -2.53 -12.89 -7.29
C ASN A 54 -1.03 -13.18 -7.35
N THR A 55 -0.64 -14.34 -6.86
CA THR A 55 0.77 -14.69 -6.66
C THR A 55 1.12 -16.02 -7.28
N ILE A 56 2.39 -16.19 -7.58
CA ILE A 56 3.00 -17.46 -7.96
C ILE A 56 4.20 -17.75 -7.05
N ASN A 57 4.40 -19.03 -6.77
CA ASN A 57 5.61 -19.51 -6.12
C ASN A 57 6.70 -19.69 -7.18
N VAL A 58 7.87 -19.13 -6.92
CA VAL A 58 9.08 -19.34 -7.69
C VAL A 58 9.97 -20.28 -6.91
N ASN A 59 10.28 -21.45 -7.45
CA ASN A 59 11.21 -22.39 -6.83
C ASN A 59 12.63 -21.80 -6.78
N GLY A 60 13.42 -22.19 -5.80
CA GLY A 60 14.83 -21.80 -5.73
C GLY A 60 15.58 -22.29 -6.98
N TYR A 61 16.50 -21.45 -7.48
CA TYR A 61 17.29 -21.76 -8.68
C TYR A 61 18.67 -21.11 -8.64
N TYR A 62 19.59 -21.65 -9.42
CA TYR A 62 20.88 -21.03 -9.65
C TYR A 62 20.84 -20.13 -10.88
N ARG A 63 21.37 -18.93 -10.76
CA ARG A 63 21.63 -18.04 -11.90
C ARG A 63 22.82 -18.56 -12.70
N ASN A 64 22.98 -18.12 -13.95
CA ASN A 64 24.16 -18.43 -14.75
C ASN A 64 25.49 -17.96 -14.12
N SER A 65 25.40 -16.99 -13.21
CA SER A 65 26.54 -16.51 -12.40
C SER A 65 26.90 -17.44 -11.21
N GLY A 66 26.22 -18.56 -11.04
CA GLY A 66 26.40 -19.47 -9.90
C GLY A 66 25.70 -19.01 -8.60
N THR A 67 25.09 -17.82 -8.57
CA THR A 67 24.38 -17.32 -7.39
C THR A 67 23.06 -18.07 -7.19
N TYR A 68 22.86 -18.65 -6.01
CA TYR A 68 21.58 -19.28 -5.66
C TYR A 68 20.52 -18.21 -5.33
N VAL A 69 19.32 -18.39 -5.85
CA VAL A 69 18.14 -17.59 -5.54
C VAL A 69 17.17 -18.46 -4.76
N GLU A 70 16.86 -18.06 -3.55
CA GLU A 70 15.90 -18.73 -2.68
C GLU A 70 14.49 -18.78 -3.31
N SER A 71 13.74 -19.82 -2.91
CA SER A 71 12.33 -19.90 -3.27
C SER A 71 11.57 -18.70 -2.70
N HIS A 72 10.68 -18.11 -3.48
CA HIS A 72 9.96 -16.93 -3.05
C HIS A 72 8.60 -16.79 -3.73
N VAL A 73 7.72 -16.02 -3.10
CA VAL A 73 6.43 -15.64 -3.66
C VAL A 73 6.54 -14.30 -4.36
N ARG A 74 6.02 -14.21 -5.56
CA ARG A 74 5.92 -12.95 -6.31
C ARG A 74 4.52 -12.77 -6.89
N THR A 75 4.19 -11.53 -7.25
CA THR A 75 2.98 -11.21 -8.01
C THR A 75 2.99 -11.86 -9.38
N VAL A 76 1.83 -12.31 -9.84
CA VAL A 76 1.66 -12.81 -11.21
C VAL A 76 2.06 -11.70 -12.19
N PRO A 77 2.87 -12.01 -13.22
CA PRO A 77 3.26 -11.04 -14.24
C PRO A 77 2.03 -10.49 -14.98
N ASN A 78 2.01 -9.18 -15.15
CA ASN A 78 1.05 -8.46 -15.97
C ASN A 78 1.75 -7.36 -16.77
N ASN A 79 1.01 -6.46 -17.43
CA ASN A 79 1.58 -5.42 -18.29
C ASN A 79 2.16 -4.22 -17.52
N THR A 80 2.08 -4.21 -16.19
CA THR A 80 2.54 -3.12 -15.34
C THR A 80 3.36 -3.66 -14.17
N ASN A 81 4.18 -2.79 -13.58
CA ASN A 81 4.80 -3.10 -12.30
C ASN A 81 4.15 -2.35 -11.13
N TRP A 82 3.11 -1.56 -11.38
CA TRP A 82 2.53 -0.66 -10.37
C TRP A 82 1.98 -1.39 -9.15
N ASP A 83 1.48 -2.60 -9.35
CA ASP A 83 0.87 -3.46 -8.35
C ASP A 83 1.80 -4.56 -7.81
N ASN A 84 3.05 -4.60 -8.28
CA ASN A 84 4.03 -5.60 -7.85
C ASN A 84 4.54 -5.34 -6.43
N PHE A 85 4.85 -6.41 -5.67
CA PHE A 85 5.43 -6.31 -4.32
C PHE A 85 6.75 -5.54 -4.29
N SER A 86 7.55 -5.64 -5.37
CA SER A 86 8.85 -4.97 -5.47
C SER A 86 8.77 -3.48 -5.78
N THR A 87 7.60 -2.95 -6.09
CA THR A 87 7.43 -1.55 -6.52
C THR A 87 7.36 -0.61 -5.34
N LYS A 88 8.02 0.53 -5.46
CA LYS A 88 8.10 1.58 -4.44
C LYS A 88 6.71 2.01 -3.95
N GLY A 89 6.51 1.91 -2.65
CA GLY A 89 5.25 2.20 -1.98
C GLY A 89 4.32 0.99 -1.79
N ASN A 90 4.64 -0.16 -2.39
CA ASN A 90 3.95 -1.42 -2.14
C ASN A 90 4.66 -2.19 -1.02
N ARG A 91 3.92 -3.07 -0.36
CA ARG A 91 4.44 -3.95 0.68
C ARG A 91 4.19 -5.40 0.30
N ASN A 92 5.19 -6.24 0.49
CA ASN A 92 5.05 -7.69 0.36
C ASN A 92 4.38 -8.24 1.61
N PRO A 93 3.16 -8.80 1.53
CA PRO A 93 2.43 -9.30 2.70
C PRO A 93 3.07 -10.54 3.31
N PHE A 94 3.88 -11.29 2.55
CA PHE A 94 4.52 -12.53 3.00
C PHE A 94 5.82 -12.28 3.77
N THR A 95 6.56 -11.24 3.41
CA THR A 95 7.87 -10.92 4.03
C THR A 95 7.85 -9.63 4.84
N GLY A 96 6.78 -8.82 4.72
CA GLY A 96 6.70 -7.50 5.33
C GLY A 96 7.60 -6.44 4.70
N SER A 97 8.43 -6.80 3.71
CA SER A 97 9.35 -5.87 3.07
C SER A 97 8.64 -4.87 2.16
N THR A 98 9.18 -3.65 2.10
CA THR A 98 8.69 -2.59 1.23
C THR A 98 9.43 -2.62 -0.11
N GLY A 99 8.69 -2.47 -1.21
CA GLY A 99 9.27 -2.37 -2.54
C GLY A 99 10.07 -1.07 -2.72
N TYR A 100 11.11 -1.13 -3.52
CA TYR A 100 12.02 -0.02 -3.81
C TYR A 100 12.11 0.32 -5.31
N ARG A 101 11.60 -0.57 -6.18
CA ARG A 101 11.67 -0.40 -7.64
C ARG A 101 10.74 0.72 -8.09
N ALA A 102 11.21 1.61 -8.96
CA ALA A 102 10.36 2.67 -9.51
C ALA A 102 9.15 2.11 -10.27
N LYS A 103 8.08 2.89 -10.32
CA LYS A 103 6.88 2.58 -11.10
C LYS A 103 7.15 2.81 -12.58
N ASP A 104 6.59 1.96 -13.44
CA ASP A 104 6.62 2.16 -14.88
C ASP A 104 6.08 3.56 -15.23
N TYR A 105 6.76 4.25 -16.15
CA TYR A 105 6.46 5.60 -16.64
C TYR A 105 6.46 6.70 -15.56
N SER A 106 6.95 6.41 -14.36
CA SER A 106 7.17 7.44 -13.34
C SER A 106 8.45 8.22 -13.60
N ARG A 107 8.57 9.39 -12.96
CA ARG A 107 9.81 10.19 -13.02
C ARG A 107 11.04 9.38 -12.58
N ASP A 108 10.91 8.54 -11.57
CA ASP A 108 12.00 7.72 -11.06
C ASP A 108 12.43 6.63 -12.07
N ALA A 109 11.57 6.27 -13.04
CA ALA A 109 11.88 5.29 -14.08
C ALA A 109 13.03 5.75 -15.01
N TYR A 110 13.19 7.05 -15.19
CA TYR A 110 14.25 7.63 -16.05
C TYR A 110 15.66 7.39 -15.51
N ASN A 111 15.80 7.13 -14.22
CA ASN A 111 17.10 6.86 -13.60
C ASN A 111 17.63 5.44 -13.92
N TYR A 112 16.77 4.55 -14.43
CA TYR A 112 17.16 3.18 -14.79
C TYR A 112 17.80 3.15 -16.17
N GLY A 113 19.01 2.60 -16.24
CA GLY A 113 19.77 2.51 -17.49
C GLY A 113 20.29 3.87 -17.98
N ALA A 114 20.49 4.85 -17.10
CA ALA A 114 21.05 6.16 -17.43
C ALA A 114 22.34 6.00 -18.26
N GLY A 115 22.47 6.79 -19.33
CA GLY A 115 23.62 6.75 -20.26
C GLY A 115 23.66 5.53 -21.19
N ARG A 116 22.64 4.66 -21.17
CA ARG A 116 22.54 3.48 -22.04
C ARG A 116 21.40 3.61 -23.03
N THR A 117 21.60 3.08 -24.25
CA THR A 117 20.53 2.99 -25.23
C THR A 117 19.49 1.97 -24.77
N ILE A 118 18.23 2.41 -24.63
CA ILE A 118 17.14 1.56 -24.22
C ILE A 118 16.39 1.05 -25.45
N HIS A 119 16.24 -0.25 -25.52
CA HIS A 119 15.50 -0.95 -26.55
C HIS A 119 14.15 -1.43 -26.00
N THR A 120 13.14 -1.52 -26.86
CA THR A 120 11.84 -2.14 -26.54
C THR A 120 11.76 -3.50 -27.23
N GLY A 121 11.55 -4.54 -26.45
CA GLY A 121 11.35 -5.89 -26.98
C GLY A 121 9.92 -6.08 -27.50
N VAL A 122 9.70 -7.14 -28.25
CA VAL A 122 8.40 -7.49 -28.89
C VAL A 122 7.23 -7.60 -27.90
N ARG A 123 7.50 -7.88 -26.63
CA ARG A 123 6.50 -7.93 -25.54
C ARG A 123 6.41 -6.63 -24.75
N GLY A 124 6.94 -5.52 -25.27
CA GLY A 124 6.93 -4.21 -24.60
C GLY A 124 7.88 -4.06 -23.41
N GLY A 125 8.69 -5.08 -23.07
CA GLY A 125 9.73 -4.97 -22.05
C GLY A 125 10.87 -4.09 -22.55
N GLN A 126 11.31 -3.11 -21.72
CA GLN A 126 12.43 -2.25 -22.03
C GLN A 126 13.72 -2.80 -21.42
N TYR A 127 14.82 -2.73 -22.16
CA TYR A 127 16.13 -3.25 -21.75
C TYR A 127 17.27 -2.47 -22.39
N TYR A 128 18.45 -2.61 -21.84
CA TYR A 128 19.72 -2.25 -22.49
C TYR A 128 20.63 -3.49 -22.55
N ASN A 129 21.59 -3.48 -23.46
CA ASN A 129 22.63 -4.49 -23.46
C ASN A 129 23.75 -4.08 -22.50
N ASN A 130 24.06 -4.95 -21.55
CA ASN A 130 25.17 -4.72 -20.62
C ASN A 130 26.52 -4.98 -21.27
N ASN A 131 27.61 -4.73 -20.56
CA ASN A 131 28.98 -4.87 -21.10
C ASN A 131 29.32 -6.31 -21.54
N ASN A 132 28.56 -7.30 -21.06
CA ASN A 132 28.70 -8.71 -21.43
C ASN A 132 27.77 -9.12 -22.59
N GLY A 133 27.11 -8.17 -23.24
CA GLY A 133 26.16 -8.42 -24.33
C GLY A 133 24.79 -8.93 -23.88
N ASN A 134 24.55 -9.11 -22.57
CA ASN A 134 23.29 -9.62 -22.06
C ASN A 134 22.25 -8.51 -21.90
N ARG A 135 20.96 -8.86 -22.10
CA ARG A 135 19.85 -7.93 -21.90
C ARG A 135 19.60 -7.71 -20.41
N THR A 136 19.65 -6.45 -19.98
CA THR A 136 19.27 -6.03 -18.63
C THR A 136 17.96 -5.26 -18.71
N TYR A 137 16.88 -5.85 -18.20
CA TYR A 137 15.55 -5.24 -18.23
C TYR A 137 15.43 -4.11 -17.21
N VAL A 138 14.85 -3.02 -17.65
CA VAL A 138 14.63 -1.80 -16.86
C VAL A 138 13.15 -1.52 -16.66
N VAL A 139 12.86 -0.55 -15.81
CA VAL A 139 11.51 -0.01 -15.62
C VAL A 139 11.11 0.73 -16.90
N LYS A 140 9.86 0.54 -17.34
CA LYS A 140 9.37 1.15 -18.58
C LYS A 140 9.32 2.68 -18.45
N ARG A 141 9.73 3.37 -19.52
CA ARG A 141 9.67 4.83 -19.66
C ARG A 141 9.33 5.20 -21.11
N ASN A 142 8.89 6.43 -21.33
CA ASN A 142 8.74 6.93 -22.69
C ASN A 142 10.13 7.11 -23.31
N LEU A 143 10.29 6.61 -24.51
CA LEU A 143 11.51 6.78 -25.33
C LEU A 143 11.18 7.81 -26.41
N TRP A 144 11.75 8.99 -26.32
CA TRP A 144 11.78 10.05 -27.32
C TRP A 144 13.19 10.37 -27.75
#